data_e8d393109446fd6a09367f63b44e610b
#
_entry.id   e8d393109446fd6a09367f63b44e610b
#
_cell.length_a   1.000
_cell.length_b   1.000
_cell.length_c   1.000
_cell.angle_alpha   90.00
_cell.angle_beta   90.00
_cell.angle_gamma   90.00
#
_symmetry.space_group_name_H-M   'P 1'
#
loop_
_entity.id
_entity.type
_entity.pdbx_description
1 polymer ?
#
loop_
_entity_poly.entity_id
_entity_poly.type
_entity_poly.pdbx_seq_one_letter_code
_entity_poly.pdbx_strand_id
1 'polypeptide(L)'
;KHADHIVEHIGDKEGQKSILETSNHWLCVNSCTILEPMVELYRLTGIERYLDFAEYIINLGGCSGGNLIDLAIEDKTPPYAYPENKAYETMSFFEGLLAYYEVTGKEKYLDAVIKFTEKVNDTDITIIGCSGCTHELFDNSIVKQTEYNDVQMQETCVTVTWIRLLARLLLLTG
;
A
#
# COMPACT_ATOMS: atom_id res chain seq x y z
N LYS A 1 -15.34 -10.91 14.44
CA LYS A 1 -16.67 -10.78 13.80
C LYS A 1 -16.60 -10.03 12.45
N HIS A 2 -16.06 -8.77 12.38
CA HIS A 2 -15.99 -8.06 11.09
C HIS A 2 -15.04 -8.75 10.12
N ALA A 3 -13.84 -9.09 10.54
CA ALA A 3 -12.87 -9.82 9.72
C ALA A 3 -13.42 -11.18 9.25
N ASP A 4 -14.15 -11.90 10.13
CA ASP A 4 -14.77 -13.17 9.77
C ASP A 4 -15.79 -12.99 8.65
N HIS A 5 -16.64 -11.97 8.78
CA HIS A 5 -17.63 -11.65 7.76
C HIS A 5 -16.98 -11.30 6.42
N ILE A 6 -15.89 -10.54 6.44
CA ILE A 6 -15.15 -10.19 5.22
C ILE A 6 -14.59 -11.44 4.55
N VAL A 7 -13.86 -12.28 5.29
CA VAL A 7 -13.26 -13.52 4.76
C VAL A 7 -14.31 -14.51 4.28
N GLU A 8 -15.53 -14.47 4.84
CA GLU A 8 -16.64 -15.32 4.40
C GLU A 8 -17.24 -14.88 3.05
N HIS A 9 -17.26 -13.56 2.77
CA HIS A 9 -17.97 -12.99 1.61
C HIS A 9 -17.04 -12.47 0.51
N ILE A 10 -15.78 -12.21 0.82
CA ILE A 10 -14.78 -11.69 -0.10
C ILE A 10 -13.69 -12.74 -0.29
N GLY A 11 -13.29 -12.98 -1.54
CA GLY A 11 -12.26 -13.98 -1.85
C GLY A 11 -12.35 -14.47 -3.29
N ASP A 12 -11.82 -15.67 -3.52
CA ASP A 12 -11.78 -16.35 -4.81
C ASP A 12 -12.64 -17.62 -4.88
N LYS A 13 -13.38 -17.93 -3.80
CA LYS A 13 -14.24 -19.12 -3.74
C LYS A 13 -15.59 -18.87 -4.40
N GLU A 14 -16.26 -19.94 -4.81
CA GLU A 14 -17.60 -19.86 -5.36
C GLU A 14 -18.56 -19.13 -4.40
N GLY A 15 -19.25 -18.11 -4.92
CA GLY A 15 -20.18 -17.28 -4.15
C GLY A 15 -19.54 -16.09 -3.43
N GLN A 16 -18.21 -15.96 -3.43
CA GLN A 16 -17.52 -14.79 -2.92
C GLN A 16 -17.36 -13.72 -4.00
N LYS A 17 -17.26 -12.46 -3.56
CA LYS A 17 -16.93 -11.34 -4.42
C LYS A 17 -15.42 -11.07 -4.36
N SER A 18 -14.78 -10.80 -5.50
CA SER A 18 -13.38 -10.39 -5.49
C SER A 18 -13.19 -9.06 -4.75
N ILE A 19 -12.10 -8.92 -3.98
CA ILE A 19 -11.75 -7.67 -3.33
C ILE A 19 -11.56 -6.54 -4.35
N LEU A 20 -11.08 -6.87 -5.56
CA LEU A 20 -10.90 -5.92 -6.66
C LEU A 20 -12.22 -5.47 -7.33
N GLU A 21 -13.36 -5.93 -6.84
CA GLU A 21 -14.68 -5.54 -7.29
C GLU A 21 -15.50 -4.85 -6.19
N THR A 22 -14.91 -4.64 -5.01
CA THR A 22 -15.64 -4.12 -3.84
C THR A 22 -15.76 -2.60 -3.82
N SER A 23 -15.00 -1.89 -4.63
CA SER A 23 -15.02 -0.44 -4.76
C SER A 23 -14.98 -0.02 -6.22
N ASN A 24 -15.62 1.12 -6.54
CA ASN A 24 -15.50 1.79 -7.83
C ASN A 24 -14.46 2.94 -7.80
N HIS A 25 -13.77 3.13 -6.66
CA HIS A 25 -12.80 4.19 -6.47
C HIS A 25 -11.39 3.62 -6.37
N TRP A 26 -10.42 4.39 -6.85
CA TRP A 26 -8.99 4.14 -6.65
C TRP A 26 -8.56 2.73 -7.07
N LEU A 27 -9.14 2.21 -8.16
CA LEU A 27 -8.87 0.86 -8.66
C LEU A 27 -8.84 -0.20 -7.55
N CYS A 28 -9.68 -0.05 -6.55
CA CYS A 28 -9.80 -0.93 -5.36
C CYS A 28 -8.59 -0.96 -4.41
N VAL A 29 -7.57 -0.12 -4.58
CA VAL A 29 -6.44 -0.09 -3.64
C VAL A 29 -6.92 0.20 -2.21
N ASN A 30 -7.93 1.06 -2.06
CA ASN A 30 -8.57 1.35 -0.77
C ASN A 30 -9.15 0.10 -0.09
N SER A 31 -9.71 -0.84 -0.84
CA SER A 31 -10.18 -2.12 -0.30
C SER A 31 -9.02 -3.02 0.12
N CYS A 32 -7.91 -2.98 -0.63
CA CYS A 32 -6.73 -3.80 -0.37
C CYS A 32 -5.92 -3.33 0.86
N THR A 33 -6.17 -2.12 1.41
CA THR A 33 -5.51 -1.65 2.65
C THR A 33 -5.84 -2.49 3.88
N ILE A 34 -6.87 -3.34 3.82
CA ILE A 34 -7.19 -4.31 4.88
C ILE A 34 -6.08 -5.36 5.06
N LEU A 35 -5.10 -5.41 4.19
CA LEU A 35 -3.97 -6.33 4.25
C LEU A 35 -3.27 -6.29 5.62
N GLU A 36 -2.87 -5.11 6.11
CA GLU A 36 -2.21 -4.97 7.41
C GLU A 36 -3.09 -5.50 8.57
N PRO A 37 -4.36 -5.05 8.73
CA PRO A 37 -5.24 -5.58 9.77
C PRO A 37 -5.42 -7.10 9.74
N MET A 38 -5.44 -7.74 8.58
CA MET A 38 -5.56 -9.19 8.49
C MET A 38 -4.28 -9.90 8.95
N VAL A 39 -3.11 -9.39 8.59
CA VAL A 39 -1.84 -9.91 9.09
C VAL A 39 -1.72 -9.74 10.61
N GLU A 40 -2.11 -8.58 11.15
CA GLU A 40 -2.10 -8.34 12.59
C GLU A 40 -3.09 -9.25 13.34
N LEU A 41 -4.25 -9.51 12.78
CA LEU A 41 -5.17 -10.50 13.35
C LEU A 41 -4.55 -11.90 13.39
N TYR A 42 -3.84 -12.32 12.34
CA TYR A 42 -3.10 -13.57 12.35
C TYR A 42 -2.04 -13.58 13.46
N ARG A 43 -1.22 -12.52 13.57
CA ARG A 43 -0.19 -12.40 14.63
C ARG A 43 -0.76 -12.54 16.04
N LEU A 44 -1.94 -11.93 16.28
CA LEU A 44 -2.58 -11.93 17.59
C LEU A 44 -3.32 -13.25 17.91
N THR A 45 -3.83 -13.93 16.90
CA THR A 45 -4.77 -15.06 17.12
C THR A 45 -4.21 -16.41 16.69
N GLY A 46 -3.22 -16.45 15.80
CA GLY A 46 -2.73 -17.67 15.15
C GLY A 46 -3.74 -18.31 14.19
N ILE A 47 -4.80 -17.59 13.80
CA ILE A 47 -5.85 -18.14 12.94
C ILE A 47 -5.46 -17.99 11.47
N GLU A 48 -5.06 -19.08 10.84
CA GLU A 48 -4.52 -19.15 9.48
C GLU A 48 -5.38 -18.47 8.41
N ARG A 49 -6.71 -18.55 8.49
CA ARG A 49 -7.60 -17.93 7.50
C ARG A 49 -7.40 -16.44 7.29
N TYR A 50 -6.85 -15.72 8.28
CA TYR A 50 -6.52 -14.30 8.15
C TYR A 50 -5.25 -14.10 7.34
N LEU A 51 -4.26 -14.98 7.51
CA LEU A 51 -3.04 -14.99 6.71
C LEU A 51 -3.32 -15.42 5.26
N ASP A 52 -4.16 -16.46 5.07
CA ASP A 52 -4.62 -16.89 3.75
C ASP A 52 -5.32 -15.75 2.99
N PHE A 53 -6.14 -14.98 3.69
CA PHE A 53 -6.81 -13.82 3.10
C PHE A 53 -5.83 -12.69 2.76
N ALA A 54 -4.82 -12.46 3.59
CA ALA A 54 -3.74 -11.53 3.28
C ALA A 54 -2.96 -11.98 2.03
N GLU A 55 -2.62 -13.26 1.92
CA GLU A 55 -1.96 -13.83 0.75
C GLU A 55 -2.82 -13.72 -0.52
N TYR A 56 -4.13 -13.91 -0.40
CA TYR A 56 -5.08 -13.68 -1.49
C TYR A 56 -5.00 -12.23 -2.01
N ILE A 57 -4.99 -11.22 -1.14
CA ILE A 57 -4.84 -9.81 -1.53
C ILE A 57 -3.51 -9.56 -2.25
N ILE A 58 -2.42 -10.11 -1.71
CA ILE A 58 -1.07 -9.99 -2.27
C ILE A 58 -1.00 -10.61 -3.67
N ASN A 59 -1.59 -11.77 -3.87
CA ASN A 59 -1.61 -12.46 -5.16
C ASN A 59 -2.38 -11.69 -6.23
N LEU A 60 -3.32 -10.84 -5.84
CA LEU A 60 -4.04 -9.92 -6.74
C LEU A 60 -3.27 -8.63 -7.04
N GLY A 61 -2.15 -8.38 -6.36
CA GLY A 61 -1.27 -7.23 -6.63
C GLY A 61 -1.72 -5.89 -6.07
N GLY A 62 -2.77 -5.82 -5.25
CA GLY A 62 -3.17 -4.63 -4.50
C GLY A 62 -4.11 -3.66 -5.20
N CYS A 63 -4.30 -3.73 -6.52
CA CYS A 63 -5.30 -2.94 -7.23
C CYS A 63 -5.74 -3.61 -8.53
N SER A 64 -6.88 -3.17 -9.09
CA SER A 64 -7.43 -3.73 -10.33
C SER A 64 -6.72 -3.23 -11.60
N GLY A 65 -5.86 -2.21 -11.49
CA GLY A 65 -5.15 -1.61 -12.62
C GLY A 65 -3.80 -2.26 -12.94
N GLY A 66 -3.29 -3.13 -12.06
CA GLY A 66 -2.00 -3.78 -12.22
C GLY A 66 -1.46 -4.34 -10.91
N ASN A 67 -0.28 -4.94 -10.95
CA ASN A 67 0.36 -5.48 -9.76
C ASN A 67 1.36 -4.45 -9.18
N LEU A 68 1.00 -3.82 -8.07
CA LEU A 68 1.83 -2.81 -7.40
C LEU A 68 3.16 -3.40 -6.89
N ILE A 69 3.16 -4.68 -6.51
CA ILE A 69 4.37 -5.37 -6.01
C ILE A 69 5.36 -5.57 -7.15
N ASP A 70 4.88 -6.03 -8.30
CA ASP A 70 5.75 -6.25 -9.46
C ASP A 70 6.31 -4.92 -9.98
N LEU A 71 5.50 -3.85 -10.02
CA LEU A 71 5.95 -2.51 -10.37
C LEU A 71 7.07 -2.00 -9.45
N ALA A 72 6.95 -2.24 -8.14
CA ALA A 72 7.98 -1.88 -7.18
C ALA A 72 9.26 -2.71 -7.38
N ILE A 73 9.13 -4.03 -7.58
CA ILE A 73 10.28 -4.94 -7.79
C ILE A 73 11.03 -4.61 -9.08
N GLU A 74 10.31 -4.31 -10.15
CA GLU A 74 10.92 -3.90 -11.44
C GLU A 74 11.69 -2.60 -11.35
N ASP A 75 11.32 -1.72 -10.42
CA ASP A 75 11.99 -0.45 -10.13
C ASP A 75 12.17 0.49 -11.33
N LYS A 76 11.32 0.37 -12.34
CA LYS A 76 11.38 1.18 -13.57
C LYS A 76 10.42 2.34 -13.56
N THR A 77 9.24 2.14 -12.99
CA THR A 77 8.14 3.10 -13.01
C THR A 77 8.07 3.81 -11.65
N PRO A 78 8.06 5.13 -11.60
CA PRO A 78 7.89 5.85 -10.34
C PRO A 78 6.42 5.77 -9.85
N PRO A 79 6.18 5.86 -8.53
CA PRO A 79 4.85 5.73 -7.94
C PRO A 79 3.80 6.69 -8.51
N TYR A 80 4.19 7.90 -8.90
CA TYR A 80 3.27 8.85 -9.55
C TYR A 80 2.80 8.41 -10.94
N ALA A 81 3.43 7.42 -11.53
CA ALA A 81 3.06 6.83 -12.83
C ALA A 81 2.46 5.41 -12.70
N TYR A 82 2.20 4.96 -11.48
CA TYR A 82 1.46 3.70 -11.27
C TYR A 82 0.02 3.83 -11.78
N PRO A 83 -0.62 2.74 -12.18
CA PRO A 83 -2.04 2.74 -12.56
C PRO A 83 -2.94 3.33 -11.49
N GLU A 84 -2.58 3.08 -10.22
CA GLU A 84 -3.16 3.71 -9.05
C GLU A 84 -2.08 4.42 -8.26
N ASN A 85 -2.19 5.74 -8.20
CA ASN A 85 -1.21 6.62 -7.57
C ASN A 85 -1.73 7.36 -6.32
N LYS A 86 -2.84 6.89 -5.75
CA LYS A 86 -3.39 7.41 -4.49
C LYS A 86 -2.41 7.12 -3.35
N ALA A 87 -1.75 8.15 -2.85
CA ALA A 87 -0.56 8.00 -2.02
C ALA A 87 -0.85 7.32 -0.66
N TYR A 88 -1.91 7.74 0.04
CA TYR A 88 -2.27 7.18 1.34
C TYR A 88 -2.55 5.67 1.24
N GLU A 89 -3.44 5.26 0.34
CA GLU A 89 -3.85 3.87 0.20
C GLU A 89 -2.74 2.99 -0.34
N THR A 90 -1.96 3.49 -1.28
CA THR A 90 -0.81 2.74 -1.81
C THR A 90 0.24 2.53 -0.73
N MET A 91 0.60 3.55 0.05
CA MET A 91 1.50 3.39 1.20
C MET A 91 0.95 2.39 2.22
N SER A 92 -0.35 2.46 2.54
CA SER A 92 -1.00 1.54 3.47
C SER A 92 -0.98 0.08 2.97
N PHE A 93 -1.09 -0.13 1.65
CA PHE A 93 -0.90 -1.45 1.07
C PHE A 93 0.53 -1.96 1.28
N PHE A 94 1.55 -1.12 1.07
CA PHE A 94 2.95 -1.50 1.32
C PHE A 94 3.27 -1.66 2.82
N GLU A 95 2.60 -0.95 3.74
CA GLU A 95 2.66 -1.25 5.18
C GLU A 95 2.15 -2.68 5.47
N GLY A 96 1.03 -3.06 4.85
CA GLY A 96 0.49 -4.42 4.95
C GLY A 96 1.43 -5.47 4.36
N LEU A 97 2.10 -5.16 3.25
CA LEU A 97 3.10 -6.03 2.64
C LEU A 97 4.31 -6.24 3.55
N LEU A 98 4.76 -5.16 4.23
CA LEU A 98 5.84 -5.23 5.21
C LEU A 98 5.43 -6.10 6.43
N ALA A 99 4.19 -5.93 6.92
CA ALA A 99 3.63 -6.78 7.96
C ALA A 99 3.61 -8.26 7.56
N TYR A 100 3.24 -8.54 6.33
CA TYR A 100 3.23 -9.91 5.80
C TYR A 100 4.65 -10.49 5.70
N TYR A 101 5.64 -9.69 5.30
CA TYR A 101 7.05 -10.11 5.36
C TYR A 101 7.45 -10.50 6.78
N GLU A 102 7.12 -9.68 7.79
CA GLU A 102 7.51 -9.94 9.20
C GLU A 102 6.99 -11.28 9.74
N VAL A 103 5.86 -11.77 9.26
CA VAL A 103 5.29 -13.05 9.72
C VAL A 103 5.68 -14.22 8.83
N THR A 104 6.07 -13.99 7.57
CA THR A 104 6.37 -15.07 6.62
C THR A 104 7.85 -15.22 6.28
N GLY A 105 8.67 -14.17 6.47
CA GLY A 105 10.06 -14.12 6.06
C GLY A 105 10.29 -14.18 4.55
N LYS A 106 9.28 -13.91 3.72
CA LYS A 106 9.41 -13.97 2.25
C LYS A 106 10.11 -12.70 1.73
N GLU A 107 11.42 -12.73 1.58
CA GLU A 107 12.32 -11.61 1.24
C GLU A 107 11.88 -10.74 0.06
N LYS A 108 11.23 -11.32 -0.94
CA LYS A 108 10.73 -10.56 -2.10
C LYS A 108 9.78 -9.40 -1.71
N TYR A 109 9.09 -9.52 -0.59
CA TYR A 109 8.17 -8.48 -0.13
C TYR A 109 8.89 -7.35 0.59
N LEU A 110 9.96 -7.66 1.33
CA LEU A 110 10.85 -6.64 1.87
C LEU A 110 11.54 -5.87 0.73
N ASP A 111 12.07 -6.56 -0.29
CA ASP A 111 12.68 -5.92 -1.47
C ASP A 111 11.69 -4.98 -2.18
N ALA A 112 10.45 -5.42 -2.36
CA ALA A 112 9.40 -4.58 -2.94
C ALA A 112 9.14 -3.30 -2.11
N VAL A 113 9.07 -3.42 -0.78
CA VAL A 113 8.84 -2.28 0.11
C VAL A 113 10.04 -1.33 0.09
N ILE A 114 11.27 -1.83 0.14
CA ILE A 114 12.48 -1.01 0.07
C ILE A 114 12.49 -0.20 -1.22
N LYS A 115 12.37 -0.85 -2.38
CA LYS A 115 12.37 -0.19 -3.68
C LYS A 115 11.24 0.84 -3.83
N PHE A 116 10.04 0.49 -3.37
CA PHE A 116 8.93 1.42 -3.35
C PHE A 116 9.25 2.67 -2.52
N THR A 117 9.77 2.50 -1.29
CA THR A 117 10.09 3.63 -0.41
C THR A 117 11.24 4.49 -0.94
N GLU A 118 12.28 3.88 -1.50
CA GLU A 118 13.35 4.62 -2.16
C GLU A 118 12.81 5.46 -3.32
N LYS A 119 11.96 4.87 -4.17
CA LYS A 119 11.37 5.57 -5.30
C LYS A 119 10.45 6.72 -4.86
N VAL A 120 9.61 6.52 -3.84
CA VAL A 120 8.78 7.58 -3.25
C VAL A 120 9.66 8.70 -2.70
N ASN A 121 10.74 8.36 -1.97
CA ASN A 121 11.68 9.35 -1.46
C ASN A 121 12.29 10.21 -2.57
N ASP A 122 12.64 9.59 -3.69
CA ASP A 122 13.32 10.24 -4.80
C ASP A 122 12.38 11.09 -5.67
N THR A 123 11.07 10.85 -5.63
CA THR A 123 10.14 11.51 -6.56
C THR A 123 9.05 12.33 -5.89
N ASP A 124 8.63 11.93 -4.69
CA ASP A 124 7.41 12.47 -4.10
C ASP A 124 7.56 13.09 -2.70
N ILE A 125 8.70 12.97 -2.06
CA ILE A 125 8.92 13.60 -0.74
C ILE A 125 9.50 15.00 -0.92
N THR A 126 8.74 16.00 -0.53
CA THR A 126 9.12 17.41 -0.62
C THR A 126 10.17 17.80 0.41
N ILE A 127 10.75 19.00 0.28
CA ILE A 127 11.78 19.52 1.20
C ILE A 127 11.33 19.59 2.66
N ILE A 128 10.02 19.65 2.93
CA ILE A 128 9.46 19.63 4.28
C ILE A 128 9.05 18.24 4.76
N GLY A 129 9.35 17.20 3.98
CA GLY A 129 9.06 15.81 4.36
C GLY A 129 7.64 15.34 4.09
N CYS A 130 6.86 16.09 3.30
CA CYS A 130 5.49 15.75 2.92
C CYS A 130 5.44 15.23 1.48
N SER A 131 4.32 14.59 1.13
CA SER A 131 3.99 14.13 -0.22
C SER A 131 2.55 14.50 -0.58
N GLY A 132 2.14 14.30 -1.84
CA GLY A 132 0.79 14.55 -2.28
C GLY A 132 0.49 16.03 -2.47
N CYS A 133 1.24 16.73 -3.32
CA CYS A 133 1.00 18.13 -3.64
C CYS A 133 -0.35 18.36 -4.33
N THR A 134 -0.86 17.36 -5.05
CA THR A 134 -2.16 17.43 -5.73
C THR A 134 -3.07 16.30 -5.27
N HIS A 135 -4.16 16.62 -4.57
CA HIS A 135 -5.24 15.69 -4.22
C HIS A 135 -4.79 14.36 -3.58
N GLU A 136 -3.83 14.37 -2.69
CA GLU A 136 -3.33 13.15 -2.01
C GLU A 136 -2.68 12.12 -2.94
N LEU A 137 -2.26 12.53 -4.13
CA LEU A 137 -1.65 11.61 -5.10
C LEU A 137 -0.13 11.62 -4.99
N PHE A 138 0.51 10.51 -5.34
CA PHE A 138 1.85 10.59 -5.85
C PHE A 138 1.80 11.35 -7.17
N ASP A 139 2.51 12.44 -7.28
CA ASP A 139 2.35 13.37 -8.39
C ASP A 139 3.67 14.03 -8.84
N ASN A 140 4.80 13.40 -8.48
CA ASN A 140 6.13 13.98 -8.61
C ASN A 140 6.28 15.26 -7.78
N SER A 141 5.90 15.16 -6.50
CA SER A 141 5.85 16.29 -5.56
C SER A 141 7.17 17.04 -5.44
N ILE A 142 8.32 16.38 -5.64
CA ILE A 142 9.64 17.04 -5.65
C ILE A 142 9.70 18.17 -6.70
N VAL A 143 9.11 17.96 -7.86
CA VAL A 143 9.04 18.99 -8.91
C VAL A 143 7.90 19.98 -8.61
N LYS A 144 6.72 19.47 -8.28
CA LYS A 144 5.51 20.28 -8.08
C LYS A 144 5.54 21.19 -6.86
N GLN A 145 6.35 20.90 -5.84
CA GLN A 145 6.45 21.72 -4.64
C GLN A 145 6.86 23.18 -4.92
N THR A 146 7.44 23.46 -6.08
CA THR A 146 7.86 24.79 -6.49
C THR A 146 6.83 25.48 -7.40
N GLU A 147 5.78 24.79 -7.79
CA GLU A 147 4.71 25.33 -8.61
C GLU A 147 3.62 25.93 -7.72
N TYR A 148 3.12 27.13 -8.10
CA TYR A 148 1.94 27.68 -7.47
C TYR A 148 0.71 26.92 -7.94
N ASN A 149 -0.06 26.37 -6.99
CA ASN A 149 -1.26 25.61 -7.28
C ASN A 149 -2.32 25.85 -6.19
N ASP A 150 -3.52 26.29 -6.57
CA ASP A 150 -4.62 26.57 -5.66
C ASP A 150 -5.18 25.32 -4.95
N VAL A 151 -4.90 24.14 -5.49
CA VAL A 151 -5.36 22.83 -4.95
C VAL A 151 -4.25 22.04 -4.28
N GLN A 152 -3.13 22.68 -4.01
CA GLN A 152 -2.00 22.05 -3.34
C GLN A 152 -2.33 21.75 -1.87
N MET A 153 -2.13 20.50 -1.45
CA MET A 153 -2.57 20.07 -0.14
C MET A 153 -1.44 19.58 0.77
N GLN A 154 -0.49 18.81 0.26
CA GLN A 154 0.54 18.14 1.07
C GLN A 154 -0.10 17.50 2.32
N GLU A 155 -0.94 16.52 2.09
CA GLU A 155 -1.91 16.06 3.06
C GLU A 155 -1.26 15.38 4.27
N THR A 156 -1.78 15.71 5.47
CA THR A 156 -1.24 15.19 6.74
C THR A 156 -1.36 13.67 6.82
N CYS A 157 -2.44 13.07 6.31
CA CYS A 157 -2.63 11.62 6.37
C CYS A 157 -1.56 10.88 5.54
N VAL A 158 -1.20 11.40 4.37
CA VAL A 158 -0.12 10.86 3.53
C VAL A 158 1.22 10.92 4.27
N THR A 159 1.52 12.05 4.90
CA THR A 159 2.75 12.23 5.68
C THR A 159 2.82 11.30 6.89
N VAL A 160 1.72 11.12 7.62
CA VAL A 160 1.67 10.21 8.78
C VAL A 160 1.89 8.75 8.35
N THR A 161 1.27 8.33 7.25
CA THR A 161 1.47 6.97 6.71
C THR A 161 2.90 6.76 6.25
N TRP A 162 3.50 7.76 5.61
CA TRP A 162 4.92 7.74 5.25
C TRP A 162 5.82 7.54 6.47
N ILE A 163 5.60 8.31 7.54
CA ILE A 163 6.38 8.18 8.79
C ILE A 163 6.22 6.79 9.40
N ARG A 164 5.01 6.24 9.42
CA ARG A 164 4.75 4.88 9.94
C ARG A 164 5.49 3.82 9.16
N LEU A 165 5.39 3.85 7.83
CA LEU A 165 6.06 2.90 6.94
C LEU A 165 7.57 2.94 7.13
N LEU A 166 8.18 4.15 7.13
CA LEU A 166 9.61 4.30 7.31
C LEU A 166 10.08 3.91 8.72
N ALA A 167 9.33 4.25 9.76
CA ALA A 167 9.68 3.87 11.13
C ALA A 167 9.71 2.34 11.28
N ARG A 168 8.74 1.64 10.69
CA ARG A 168 8.70 0.17 10.70
C ARG A 168 9.84 -0.43 9.88
N LEU A 169 10.11 0.11 8.70
CA LEU A 169 11.21 -0.34 7.85
C LEU A 169 12.56 -0.14 8.54
N LEU A 170 12.78 1.01 9.19
CA LEU A 170 14.00 1.29 9.95
C LEU A 170 14.23 0.28 11.10
N LEU A 171 13.17 -0.12 11.79
CA LEU A 171 13.28 -1.12 12.86
C LEU A 171 13.68 -2.51 12.35
N LEU A 172 13.42 -2.81 11.08
CA LEU A 172 13.73 -4.09 10.45
C LEU A 172 15.10 -4.12 9.77
N THR A 173 15.52 -2.99 9.22
CA THR A 173 16.72 -2.92 8.36
C THR A 173 17.89 -2.18 9.01
N GLY A 174 17.67 -1.40 10.05
CA GLY A 174 18.67 -0.57 10.74
C GLY A 174 18.77 0.82 10.15
#